data_925d31af0a3594fbdc0aea47433be5a2
#
_entry.id   925d31af0a3594fbdc0aea47433be5a2
#
_cell.length_a   1.000
_cell.length_b   1.000
_cell.length_c   1.000
_cell.angle_alpha   90.00
_cell.angle_beta   90.00
_cell.angle_gamma   90.00
#
_symmetry.space_group_name_H-M   'P 1'
#
loop_
_entity.id
_entity.type
_entity.pdbx_description
1 polymer ?
#
loop_
_entity_poly.entity_id
_entity_poly.type
_entity_poly.pdbx_seq_one_letter_code
_entity_poly.pdbx_strand_id
1 'polypeptide(L)'
;IPAFSNTGKTSTCLDFVTKRNGLIMSDDTVIVNDSGYCFAYPSPLSISLATYRSFSNFLNSSSINGSKLYLMDLFSKIIPPPLTTNQISLPLEDLIDNYSIPKQSRIDAICIIQDGEGKVEELDPYVAAKKILSLARSEFFWRTHPIIQSYSYCNPSFDIASIETREDDIINSLISNVDKIYLLSGKPDQFPILIDKIFNTL
;
A
#
# COMPACT_ATOMS: atom_id res chain seq x y z
N ILE A 1 -1.21 -3.50 -4.56
CA ILE A 1 -0.98 -2.22 -5.27
C ILE A 1 0.25 -1.54 -4.67
N PRO A 2 1.45 -1.73 -5.22
CA PRO A 2 2.64 -0.99 -4.81
C PRO A 2 2.57 0.48 -5.24
N ALA A 3 2.95 1.39 -4.35
CA ALA A 3 3.01 2.83 -4.65
C ALA A 3 3.77 3.60 -3.56
N PHE A 4 4.28 4.76 -3.88
CA PHE A 4 4.78 5.71 -2.89
C PHE A 4 3.66 6.25 -1.98
N SER A 5 4.04 6.78 -0.82
CA SER A 5 3.11 7.44 0.08
C SER A 5 2.35 8.57 -0.61
N ASN A 6 1.10 8.79 -0.22
CA ASN A 6 0.21 9.84 -0.74
C ASN A 6 -0.18 9.75 -2.24
N THR A 7 0.04 8.62 -2.91
CA THR A 7 -0.40 8.42 -4.30
C THR A 7 -1.86 8.00 -4.45
N GLY A 8 -2.59 7.75 -3.35
CA GLY A 8 -3.99 7.36 -3.38
C GLY A 8 -4.26 5.86 -3.22
N LYS A 9 -3.30 5.07 -2.72
CA LYS A 9 -3.47 3.63 -2.42
C LYS A 9 -4.72 3.37 -1.58
N THR A 10 -4.78 4.00 -0.41
CA THR A 10 -5.88 3.83 0.55
C THR A 10 -7.25 4.19 -0.06
N SER A 11 -7.34 5.30 -0.79
CA SER A 11 -8.57 5.70 -1.46
C SER A 11 -8.99 4.70 -2.53
N THR A 12 -8.03 4.18 -3.30
CA THR A 12 -8.29 3.15 -4.30
C THR A 12 -8.78 1.86 -3.65
N CYS A 13 -8.14 1.39 -2.60
CA CYS A 13 -8.55 0.19 -1.85
C CYS A 13 -9.96 0.35 -1.27
N LEU A 14 -10.27 1.49 -0.65
CA LEU A 14 -11.59 1.78 -0.11
C LEU A 14 -12.68 1.83 -1.19
N ASP A 15 -12.39 2.36 -2.38
CA ASP A 15 -13.33 2.35 -3.50
C ASP A 15 -13.67 0.91 -3.92
N PHE A 16 -12.68 0.01 -3.95
CA PHE A 16 -12.92 -1.41 -4.25
C PHE A 16 -13.78 -2.10 -3.20
N VAL A 17 -13.53 -1.84 -1.91
CA VAL A 17 -14.34 -2.44 -0.83
C VAL A 17 -15.76 -1.90 -0.85
N THR A 18 -15.93 -0.60 -0.95
CA THR A 18 -17.23 0.04 -0.75
C THR A 18 -18.15 -0.04 -1.97
N LYS A 19 -17.59 -0.11 -3.17
CA LYS A 19 -18.38 -0.06 -4.41
C LYS A 19 -18.32 -1.34 -5.24
N ARG A 20 -17.35 -2.22 -4.99
CA ARG A 20 -17.08 -3.41 -5.83
C ARG A 20 -17.03 -4.72 -5.05
N ASN A 21 -17.41 -4.71 -3.78
CA ASN A 21 -17.33 -5.87 -2.87
C ASN A 21 -15.93 -6.51 -2.80
N GLY A 22 -14.89 -5.69 -3.02
CA GLY A 22 -13.50 -6.11 -2.88
C GLY A 22 -13.12 -6.31 -1.41
N LEU A 23 -12.00 -6.99 -1.18
CA LEU A 23 -11.44 -7.17 0.15
C LEU A 23 -10.03 -6.56 0.21
N ILE A 24 -9.70 -5.89 1.30
CA ILE A 24 -8.36 -5.38 1.58
C ILE A 24 -7.66 -6.34 2.52
N MET A 25 -6.46 -6.77 2.17
CA MET A 25 -5.64 -7.60 3.07
C MET A 25 -4.78 -6.73 4.00
N SER A 26 -4.34 -5.58 3.51
CA SER A 26 -3.50 -4.62 4.24
C SER A 26 -3.52 -3.26 3.54
N ASP A 27 -3.24 -2.18 4.28
CA ASP A 27 -3.09 -0.82 3.71
C ASP A 27 -1.67 -0.60 3.19
N ASP A 28 -0.69 -0.57 4.09
CA ASP A 28 0.67 -0.16 3.73
C ASP A 28 1.60 -1.33 3.41
N THR A 29 1.44 -2.46 4.09
CA THR A 29 2.39 -3.58 4.00
C THR A 29 1.69 -4.90 3.79
N VAL A 30 2.15 -5.68 2.84
CA VAL A 30 1.75 -7.06 2.61
C VAL A 30 3.00 -7.95 2.59
N ILE A 31 2.90 -9.14 3.16
CA ILE A 31 3.97 -10.12 3.09
C ILE A 31 3.77 -10.93 1.81
N VAL A 32 4.83 -11.11 1.03
CA VAL A 32 4.81 -11.92 -0.19
C VAL A 32 5.82 -13.06 -0.12
N ASN A 33 5.57 -14.12 -0.84
CA ASN A 33 6.54 -15.21 -1.02
C ASN A 33 6.93 -15.38 -2.49
N ASP A 34 7.92 -16.22 -2.71
CA ASP A 34 8.45 -16.58 -4.03
C ASP A 34 7.46 -17.32 -4.93
N SER A 35 6.43 -17.91 -4.35
CA SER A 35 5.42 -18.72 -5.08
C SER A 35 4.20 -17.91 -5.56
N GLY A 36 4.25 -16.58 -5.46
CA GLY A 36 3.18 -15.71 -5.94
C GLY A 36 1.99 -15.56 -4.98
N TYR A 37 2.18 -15.86 -3.68
CA TYR A 37 1.16 -15.63 -2.68
C TYR A 37 1.46 -14.38 -1.86
N CYS A 38 0.39 -13.68 -1.46
CA CYS A 38 0.43 -12.62 -0.47
C CYS A 38 -0.33 -13.03 0.80
N PHE A 39 0.17 -12.53 1.92
CA PHE A 39 -0.36 -12.78 3.26
C PHE A 39 -0.70 -11.45 3.91
N ALA A 40 -1.84 -11.41 4.59
CA ALA A 40 -2.24 -10.21 5.30
C ALA A 40 -1.23 -9.86 6.41
N TYR A 41 -0.88 -8.59 6.44
CA TYR A 41 -0.22 -7.95 7.59
C TYR A 41 -1.15 -6.86 8.09
N PRO A 42 -2.08 -7.18 9.01
CA PRO A 42 -3.11 -6.26 9.44
C PRO A 42 -2.49 -5.03 10.08
N SER A 43 -2.55 -3.91 9.38
CA SER A 43 -2.17 -2.60 9.87
C SER A 43 -3.41 -1.70 9.93
N PRO A 44 -3.47 -0.77 10.89
CA PRO A 44 -4.54 0.21 10.92
C PRO A 44 -4.58 1.03 9.64
N LEU A 45 -5.78 1.26 9.11
CA LEU A 45 -5.98 2.11 7.94
C LEU A 45 -5.87 3.59 8.34
N SER A 46 -5.08 4.36 7.61
CA SER A 46 -4.88 5.78 7.86
C SER A 46 -5.91 6.61 7.09
N ILE A 47 -6.86 7.22 7.81
CA ILE A 47 -7.94 8.01 7.26
C ILE A 47 -7.66 9.50 7.40
N SER A 48 -7.50 10.19 6.28
CA SER A 48 -7.46 11.65 6.20
C SER A 48 -8.87 12.25 6.12
N LEU A 49 -8.99 13.56 6.35
CA LEU A 49 -10.27 14.25 6.16
C LEU A 49 -10.81 14.13 4.72
N ALA A 50 -9.94 14.17 3.72
CA ALA A 50 -10.32 14.00 2.32
C ALA A 50 -10.88 12.58 2.06
N THR A 51 -10.20 11.56 2.54
CA THR A 51 -10.65 10.16 2.46
C THR A 51 -11.97 9.99 3.20
N TYR A 52 -12.11 10.50 4.42
CA TYR A 52 -13.35 10.44 5.18
C TYR A 52 -14.53 11.07 4.42
N ARG A 53 -14.36 12.25 3.85
CA ARG A 53 -15.42 12.92 3.08
C ARG A 53 -15.88 12.11 1.86
N SER A 54 -14.95 11.47 1.18
CA SER A 54 -15.24 10.66 -0.01
C SER A 54 -15.97 9.35 0.30
N PHE A 55 -15.79 8.79 1.48
CA PHE A 55 -16.29 7.46 1.86
C PHE A 55 -17.17 7.46 3.11
N SER A 56 -17.58 8.62 3.64
CA SER A 56 -18.33 8.75 4.91
C SER A 56 -19.62 7.94 4.98
N ASN A 57 -20.28 7.69 3.84
CA ASN A 57 -21.51 6.90 3.79
C ASN A 57 -21.28 5.39 3.94
N PHE A 58 -20.04 4.94 3.81
CA PHE A 58 -19.66 3.52 3.87
C PHE A 58 -18.85 3.18 5.12
N LEU A 59 -18.22 4.19 5.71
CA LEU A 59 -17.41 4.02 6.89
C LEU A 59 -18.28 4.12 8.15
N ASN A 60 -18.00 3.27 9.13
CA ASN A 60 -18.70 3.31 10.40
C ASN A 60 -18.46 4.66 11.11
N SER A 61 -19.49 5.51 11.11
CA SER A 61 -19.43 6.85 11.68
C SER A 61 -19.23 6.88 13.19
N SER A 62 -19.55 5.79 13.90
CA SER A 62 -19.32 5.69 15.34
C SER A 62 -17.83 5.55 15.68
N SER A 63 -17.03 5.00 14.78
CA SER A 63 -15.58 4.81 14.96
C SER A 63 -14.77 6.03 14.53
N ILE A 64 -15.36 6.94 13.72
CA ILE A 64 -14.67 8.12 13.20
C ILE A 64 -15.30 9.41 13.70
N ASN A 65 -14.54 10.17 14.49
CA ASN A 65 -14.94 11.52 14.88
C ASN A 65 -14.55 12.53 13.78
N GLY A 66 -15.49 12.86 12.89
CA GLY A 66 -15.28 13.80 11.78
C GLY A 66 -14.87 15.21 12.24
N SER A 67 -15.35 15.69 13.41
CA SER A 67 -14.92 16.97 13.98
C SER A 67 -13.46 16.94 14.39
N LYS A 68 -12.98 15.82 14.93
CA LYS A 68 -11.56 15.63 15.26
C LYS A 68 -10.70 15.67 14.00
N LEU A 69 -11.09 14.97 12.94
CA LEU A 69 -10.38 15.01 11.64
C LEU A 69 -10.31 16.42 11.06
N TYR A 70 -11.42 17.18 11.14
CA TYR A 70 -11.43 18.56 10.68
C TYR A 70 -10.47 19.46 11.46
N LEU A 71 -10.43 19.33 12.78
CA LEU A 71 -9.49 20.08 13.62
C LEU A 71 -8.04 19.69 13.32
N MET A 72 -7.75 18.40 13.16
CA MET A 72 -6.41 17.91 12.82
C MET A 72 -5.96 18.46 11.47
N ASP A 73 -6.82 18.46 10.44
CA ASP A 73 -6.52 19.05 9.14
C ASP A 73 -6.27 20.56 9.23
N LEU A 74 -7.02 21.27 10.05
CA LEU A 74 -6.82 22.71 10.28
C LEU A 74 -5.46 22.97 10.98
N PHE A 75 -5.16 22.22 12.03
CA PHE A 75 -3.89 22.36 12.75
C PHE A 75 -2.68 22.01 11.90
N SER A 76 -2.77 21.00 11.04
CA SER A 76 -1.67 20.59 10.14
C SER A 76 -1.27 21.67 9.14
N LYS A 77 -2.15 22.62 8.85
CA LYS A 77 -1.85 23.79 7.99
C LYS A 77 -1.06 24.89 8.71
N ILE A 78 -1.10 24.88 10.05
CA ILE A 78 -0.48 25.91 10.89
C ILE A 78 0.81 25.39 11.52
N ILE A 79 0.82 24.12 11.92
CA ILE A 79 1.93 23.47 12.62
C ILE A 79 2.58 22.45 11.67
N PRO A 80 3.87 22.58 11.35
CA PRO A 80 4.53 21.69 10.41
C PRO A 80 4.70 20.26 10.97
N PRO A 81 4.76 19.25 10.10
CA PRO A 81 5.19 17.90 10.47
C PRO A 81 6.62 17.93 11.07
N PRO A 82 6.98 17.03 12.02
CA PRO A 82 6.20 15.89 12.50
C PRO A 82 5.30 16.17 13.72
N LEU A 83 5.11 17.42 14.11
CA LEU A 83 4.40 17.80 15.34
C LEU A 83 2.89 17.62 15.24
N THR A 84 2.34 17.49 14.02
CA THR A 84 0.93 17.22 13.80
C THR A 84 0.73 16.10 12.79
N THR A 85 -0.34 15.32 12.98
CA THR A 85 -0.86 14.38 11.98
C THR A 85 -2.24 14.85 11.54
N ASN A 86 -2.56 14.71 10.26
CA ASN A 86 -3.87 14.99 9.68
C ASN A 86 -4.66 13.71 9.38
N GLN A 87 -4.27 12.60 9.97
CA GLN A 87 -4.86 11.28 9.77
C GLN A 87 -5.20 10.63 11.10
N ILE A 88 -6.24 9.79 11.09
CA ILE A 88 -6.60 8.88 12.18
C ILE A 88 -6.37 7.47 11.67
N SER A 89 -5.68 6.64 12.46
CA SER A 89 -5.45 5.23 12.14
C SER A 89 -6.42 4.37 12.93
N LEU A 90 -7.18 3.54 12.22
CA LEU A 90 -8.18 2.64 12.81
C LEU A 90 -8.08 1.24 12.16
N PRO A 91 -8.35 0.16 12.92
CA PRO A 91 -8.47 -1.16 12.35
C PRO A 91 -9.56 -1.21 11.27
N LEU A 92 -9.35 -2.02 10.24
CA LEU A 92 -10.31 -2.18 9.13
C LEU A 92 -11.67 -2.70 9.61
N GLU A 93 -11.66 -3.58 10.60
CA GLU A 93 -12.85 -4.16 11.22
C GLU A 93 -13.71 -3.12 11.94
N ASP A 94 -13.09 -2.06 12.46
CA ASP A 94 -13.80 -0.95 13.11
C ASP A 94 -14.38 0.03 12.09
N LEU A 95 -13.83 0.06 10.88
CA LEU A 95 -14.20 1.00 9.81
C LEU A 95 -15.35 0.49 8.95
N ILE A 96 -15.44 -0.82 8.75
CA ILE A 96 -16.37 -1.44 7.81
C ILE A 96 -17.10 -2.59 8.52
N ASP A 97 -18.42 -2.48 8.63
CA ASP A 97 -19.24 -3.46 9.31
C ASP A 97 -19.12 -4.86 8.66
N ASN A 98 -18.98 -5.90 9.50
CA ASN A 98 -18.84 -7.29 9.08
C ASN A 98 -17.65 -7.59 8.16
N TYR A 99 -16.61 -6.76 8.23
CA TYR A 99 -15.41 -6.96 7.42
C TYR A 99 -14.55 -8.10 7.97
N SER A 100 -14.08 -8.97 7.08
CA SER A 100 -13.16 -10.06 7.41
C SER A 100 -11.92 -9.96 6.54
N ILE A 101 -10.76 -9.83 7.15
CA ILE A 101 -9.48 -9.73 6.44
C ILE A 101 -9.09 -11.12 5.90
N PRO A 102 -8.92 -11.28 4.57
CA PRO A 102 -8.40 -12.52 3.99
C PRO A 102 -6.98 -12.78 4.51
N LYS A 103 -6.73 -14.01 4.98
CA LYS A 103 -5.41 -14.36 5.53
C LYS A 103 -4.33 -14.47 4.47
N GLN A 104 -4.69 -15.00 3.31
CA GLN A 104 -3.80 -15.15 2.16
C GLN A 104 -4.58 -15.11 0.84
N SER A 105 -3.90 -14.76 -0.24
CA SER A 105 -4.41 -14.82 -1.60
C SER A 105 -3.26 -15.08 -2.58
N ARG A 106 -3.57 -15.68 -3.73
CA ARG A 106 -2.66 -15.67 -4.88
C ARG A 106 -2.67 -14.27 -5.50
N ILE A 107 -1.54 -13.86 -6.05
CA ILE A 107 -1.41 -12.61 -6.78
C ILE A 107 -1.58 -12.91 -8.27
N ASP A 108 -2.69 -12.47 -8.85
CA ASP A 108 -2.98 -12.66 -10.28
C ASP A 108 -2.48 -11.46 -11.11
N ALA A 109 -2.46 -10.28 -10.52
CA ALA A 109 -1.95 -9.08 -11.16
C ALA A 109 -1.30 -8.11 -10.18
N ILE A 110 -0.31 -7.36 -10.65
CA ILE A 110 0.33 -6.27 -9.89
C ILE A 110 0.05 -4.95 -10.61
N CYS A 111 -0.58 -4.01 -9.90
CA CYS A 111 -0.83 -2.65 -10.38
C CYS A 111 0.05 -1.67 -9.60
N ILE A 112 1.14 -1.21 -10.18
CA ILE A 112 1.97 -0.15 -9.61
C ILE A 112 1.33 1.19 -9.95
N ILE A 113 1.03 2.02 -8.94
CA ILE A 113 0.41 3.33 -9.17
C ILE A 113 1.41 4.47 -8.96
N GLN A 114 1.34 5.47 -9.83
CA GLN A 114 2.13 6.69 -9.75
C GLN A 114 1.32 7.91 -10.22
N ASP A 115 1.74 9.10 -9.85
CA ASP A 115 1.14 10.33 -10.36
C ASP A 115 1.36 10.49 -11.87
N GLY A 116 0.34 10.97 -12.60
CA GLY A 116 0.40 11.12 -14.07
C GLY A 116 -0.91 11.47 -14.74
N GLU A 117 -1.06 11.10 -16.02
CA GLU A 117 -2.10 11.58 -16.93
C GLU A 117 -3.23 10.56 -17.26
N GLY A 118 -3.51 9.60 -16.41
CA GLY A 118 -4.62 8.66 -16.63
C GLY A 118 -4.30 7.55 -17.64
N LYS A 119 -3.13 6.94 -17.59
CA LYS A 119 -2.62 5.92 -18.51
C LYS A 119 -2.43 4.57 -17.82
N VAL A 120 -2.67 3.49 -18.58
CA VAL A 120 -2.34 2.11 -18.21
C VAL A 120 -1.28 1.60 -19.18
N GLU A 121 -0.20 1.07 -18.64
CA GLU A 121 0.88 0.45 -19.42
C GLU A 121 1.20 -0.92 -18.81
N GLU A 122 1.35 -1.94 -19.66
CA GLU A 122 1.91 -3.22 -19.24
C GLU A 122 3.41 -3.06 -19.06
N LEU A 123 3.93 -3.55 -17.93
CA LEU A 123 5.34 -3.42 -17.61
C LEU A 123 6.11 -4.69 -17.93
N ASP A 124 7.30 -4.49 -18.47
CA ASP A 124 8.32 -5.54 -18.51
C ASP A 124 8.66 -6.05 -17.10
N PRO A 125 8.75 -7.37 -16.88
CA PRO A 125 9.00 -7.98 -15.57
C PRO A 125 10.22 -7.42 -14.83
N TYR A 126 11.33 -7.20 -15.54
CA TYR A 126 12.56 -6.66 -14.97
C TYR A 126 12.39 -5.22 -14.49
N VAL A 127 11.69 -4.41 -15.29
CA VAL A 127 11.37 -3.02 -14.91
C VAL A 127 10.44 -2.98 -13.69
N ALA A 128 9.46 -3.88 -13.65
CA ALA A 128 8.54 -4.02 -12.53
C ALA A 128 9.25 -4.42 -11.23
N ALA A 129 10.12 -5.43 -11.28
CA ALA A 129 10.93 -5.86 -10.14
C ALA A 129 11.76 -4.70 -9.57
N LYS A 130 12.45 -3.94 -10.43
CA LYS A 130 13.21 -2.75 -10.01
C LYS A 130 12.36 -1.68 -9.36
N LYS A 131 11.17 -1.42 -9.89
CA LYS A 131 10.24 -0.43 -9.29
C LYS A 131 9.78 -0.89 -7.91
N ILE A 132 9.37 -2.15 -7.75
CA ILE A 132 8.91 -2.70 -6.47
C ILE A 132 10.02 -2.69 -5.44
N LEU A 133 11.23 -3.14 -5.80
CA LEU A 133 12.40 -3.09 -4.92
C LEU A 133 12.75 -1.66 -4.50
N SER A 134 12.70 -0.72 -5.44
CA SER A 134 12.93 0.70 -5.15
C SER A 134 11.92 1.26 -4.17
N LEU A 135 10.62 0.91 -4.33
CA LEU A 135 9.56 1.31 -3.41
C LEU A 135 9.78 0.71 -2.02
N ALA A 136 10.00 -0.61 -1.93
CA ALA A 136 10.26 -1.29 -0.67
C ALA A 136 11.47 -0.69 0.05
N ARG A 137 12.54 -0.42 -0.67
CA ARG A 137 13.78 0.16 -0.13
C ARG A 137 13.64 1.61 0.30
N SER A 138 12.73 2.37 -0.30
CA SER A 138 12.46 3.76 0.10
C SER A 138 11.59 3.87 1.36
N GLU A 139 10.69 2.91 1.57
CA GLU A 139 9.79 2.91 2.74
C GLU A 139 10.46 2.29 3.98
N PHE A 140 11.34 1.31 3.81
CA PHE A 140 12.00 0.60 4.90
C PHE A 140 13.48 0.99 5.02
N PHE A 141 13.78 2.00 5.86
CA PHE A 141 15.15 2.48 6.14
C PHE A 141 16.00 1.55 7.02
N TRP A 142 15.54 0.31 7.27
CA TRP A 142 16.21 -0.58 8.21
C TRP A 142 17.69 -0.82 7.89
N ARG A 143 18.08 -0.83 6.62
CA ARG A 143 19.46 -1.07 6.16
C ARG A 143 20.45 -0.01 6.64
N THR A 144 20.02 1.25 6.61
CA THR A 144 20.84 2.39 7.00
C THR A 144 20.65 2.79 8.45
N HIS A 145 19.75 2.08 9.16
CA HIS A 145 19.49 2.38 10.56
C HIS A 145 20.71 2.06 11.41
N PRO A 146 21.23 3.00 12.23
CA PRO A 146 22.48 2.80 13.00
C PRO A 146 22.46 1.55 13.90
N ILE A 147 21.32 1.21 14.49
CA ILE A 147 21.17 0.01 15.34
C ILE A 147 21.40 -1.26 14.52
N ILE A 148 20.83 -1.35 13.32
CA ILE A 148 20.98 -2.52 12.44
C ILE A 148 22.43 -2.66 11.97
N GLN A 149 23.08 -1.55 11.61
CA GLN A 149 24.49 -1.52 11.24
C GLN A 149 25.39 -1.96 12.42
N SER A 150 25.12 -1.43 13.60
CA SER A 150 25.86 -1.82 14.81
C SER A 150 25.62 -3.30 15.17
N TYR A 151 24.41 -3.79 15.03
CA TYR A 151 24.08 -5.19 15.24
C TYR A 151 24.82 -6.11 14.27
N SER A 152 24.82 -5.78 12.99
CA SER A 152 25.58 -6.53 11.96
C SER A 152 27.08 -6.53 12.25
N TYR A 153 27.63 -5.40 12.68
CA TYR A 153 29.06 -5.31 13.08
C TYR A 153 29.39 -6.25 14.25
N CYS A 154 28.52 -6.32 15.25
CA CYS A 154 28.71 -7.17 16.42
C CYS A 154 28.36 -8.65 16.18
N ASN A 155 27.60 -8.95 15.15
CA ASN A 155 27.09 -10.28 14.80
C ASN A 155 27.40 -10.62 13.34
N PRO A 156 28.61 -11.12 13.02
CA PRO A 156 29.03 -11.37 11.63
C PRO A 156 28.17 -12.38 10.87
N SER A 157 27.38 -13.21 11.57
CA SER A 157 26.40 -14.12 10.95
C SER A 157 25.12 -13.38 10.46
N PHE A 158 24.90 -12.15 10.88
CA PHE A 158 23.84 -11.28 10.37
C PHE A 158 24.39 -10.46 9.20
N ASP A 159 24.34 -11.04 8.01
CA ASP A 159 24.85 -10.42 6.78
C ASP A 159 23.75 -9.66 6.07
N ILE A 160 23.84 -8.32 6.08
CA ILE A 160 22.88 -7.43 5.42
C ILE A 160 22.86 -7.69 3.91
N ALA A 161 24.01 -7.94 3.28
CA ALA A 161 24.09 -8.17 1.83
C ALA A 161 23.38 -9.47 1.42
N SER A 162 23.47 -10.52 2.24
CA SER A 162 22.73 -11.77 1.98
C SER A 162 21.21 -11.58 2.10
N ILE A 163 20.74 -10.72 3.00
CA ILE A 163 19.33 -10.38 3.16
C ILE A 163 18.85 -9.60 1.92
N GLU A 164 19.64 -8.66 1.42
CA GLU A 164 19.34 -7.90 0.21
C GLU A 164 19.25 -8.81 -1.03
N THR A 165 20.20 -9.73 -1.18
CA THR A 165 20.17 -10.70 -2.27
C THR A 165 18.91 -11.56 -2.20
N ARG A 166 18.53 -12.02 -1.01
CA ARG A 166 17.31 -12.82 -0.84
C ARG A 166 16.03 -12.02 -1.10
N GLU A 167 16.00 -10.74 -0.77
CA GLU A 167 14.89 -9.85 -1.13
C GLU A 167 14.76 -9.73 -2.66
N ASP A 168 15.89 -9.54 -3.36
CA ASP A 168 15.93 -9.49 -4.83
C ASP A 168 15.43 -10.81 -5.43
N ASP A 169 15.86 -11.96 -4.90
CA ASP A 169 15.43 -13.29 -5.34
C ASP A 169 13.92 -13.50 -5.16
N ILE A 170 13.38 -13.12 -4.00
CA ILE A 170 11.94 -13.24 -3.70
C ILE A 170 11.12 -12.38 -4.67
N ILE A 171 11.51 -11.13 -4.89
CA ILE A 171 10.76 -10.23 -5.78
C ILE A 171 10.86 -10.68 -7.23
N ASN A 172 12.02 -11.12 -7.70
CA ASN A 172 12.16 -11.66 -9.05
C ASN A 172 11.34 -12.94 -9.24
N SER A 173 11.33 -13.84 -8.26
CA SER A 173 10.50 -15.05 -8.29
C SER A 173 9.01 -14.72 -8.25
N LEU A 174 8.60 -13.78 -7.40
CA LEU A 174 7.23 -13.28 -7.36
C LEU A 174 6.78 -12.77 -8.72
N ILE A 175 7.56 -11.88 -9.33
CA ILE A 175 7.27 -11.27 -10.63
C ILE A 175 7.15 -12.35 -11.72
N SER A 176 7.98 -13.38 -11.68
CA SER A 176 7.93 -14.50 -12.64
C SER A 176 6.69 -15.38 -12.49
N ASN A 177 6.02 -15.34 -11.32
CA ASN A 177 4.82 -16.11 -11.01
C ASN A 177 3.53 -15.31 -11.17
N VAL A 178 3.61 -14.04 -11.59
CA VAL A 178 2.45 -13.17 -11.80
C VAL A 178 2.23 -12.96 -13.30
N ASP A 179 1.01 -13.25 -13.75
CA ASP A 179 0.71 -13.24 -15.19
C ASP A 179 0.77 -11.84 -15.80
N LYS A 180 0.39 -10.82 -15.04
CA LYS A 180 0.25 -9.44 -15.56
C LYS A 180 0.69 -8.38 -14.57
N ILE A 181 1.46 -7.43 -15.08
CA ILE A 181 1.99 -6.32 -14.28
C ILE A 181 1.76 -5.02 -15.03
N TYR A 182 1.11 -4.08 -14.35
CA TYR A 182 0.72 -2.82 -14.94
C TYR A 182 1.29 -1.63 -14.18
N LEU A 183 1.65 -0.58 -14.92
CA LEU A 183 1.86 0.76 -14.40
C LEU A 183 0.62 1.61 -14.66
N LEU A 184 0.05 2.13 -13.62
CA LEU A 184 -1.07 3.06 -13.68
C LEU A 184 -0.57 4.45 -13.35
N SER A 185 -0.57 5.35 -14.33
CA SER A 185 -0.23 6.76 -14.13
C SER A 185 -1.53 7.56 -14.09
N GLY A 186 -1.79 8.31 -13.02
CA GLY A 186 -3.04 9.03 -12.88
C GLY A 186 -3.16 9.81 -11.58
N LYS A 187 -4.34 10.33 -11.33
CA LYS A 187 -4.73 10.94 -10.05
C LYS A 187 -5.47 9.92 -9.18
N PRO A 188 -5.54 10.11 -7.85
CA PRO A 188 -6.17 9.16 -6.92
C PRO A 188 -7.59 8.71 -7.29
N ASP A 189 -8.40 9.60 -7.85
CA ASP A 189 -9.77 9.35 -8.30
C ASP A 189 -9.87 8.57 -9.61
N GLN A 190 -8.80 8.50 -10.38
CA GLN A 190 -8.73 7.79 -11.66
C GLN A 190 -8.34 6.32 -11.50
N PHE A 191 -7.57 5.96 -10.47
CA PHE A 191 -7.03 4.59 -10.32
C PHE A 191 -8.10 3.50 -10.27
N PRO A 192 -9.22 3.64 -9.56
CA PRO A 192 -10.27 2.62 -9.60
C PRO A 192 -10.79 2.35 -11.01
N ILE A 193 -10.96 3.41 -11.82
CA ILE A 193 -11.44 3.31 -13.22
C ILE A 193 -10.37 2.65 -14.10
N LEU A 194 -9.09 2.98 -13.90
CA LEU A 194 -7.98 2.37 -14.65
C LEU A 194 -7.85 0.88 -14.34
N ILE A 195 -8.03 0.49 -13.09
CA ILE A 195 -8.00 -0.91 -12.66
C ILE A 195 -9.22 -1.67 -13.24
N ASP A 196 -10.42 -1.07 -13.22
CA ASP A 196 -11.60 -1.68 -13.87
C ASP A 196 -11.38 -1.98 -15.34
N LYS A 197 -10.69 -1.11 -16.08
CA LYS A 197 -10.34 -1.37 -17.49
C LYS A 197 -9.45 -2.61 -17.65
N ILE A 198 -8.52 -2.85 -16.70
CA ILE A 198 -7.67 -4.05 -16.70
C ILE A 198 -8.52 -5.30 -16.48
N PHE A 199 -9.38 -5.30 -15.44
CA PHE A 199 -10.22 -6.46 -15.13
C PHE A 199 -11.27 -6.79 -16.20
N ASN A 200 -11.77 -5.80 -16.92
CA ASN A 200 -12.71 -6.02 -18.02
C ASN A 200 -12.03 -6.51 -19.31
N THR A 201 -10.70 -6.51 -19.36
CA THR A 201 -9.88 -7.03 -20.47
C THR A 201 -9.23 -8.39 -20.16
N LEU A 202 -9.39 -8.89 -18.96
CA LEU A 202 -9.00 -10.22 -18.48
C LEU A 202 -10.10 -11.24 -18.70
#